data_8821871722e62581f95de90a32820979
#
_entry.id   8821871722e62581f95de90a32820979
#
_cell.length_a   1.000
_cell.length_b   1.000
_cell.length_c   1.000
_cell.angle_alpha   90.00
_cell.angle_beta   90.00
_cell.angle_gamma   90.00
#
_symmetry.space_group_name_H-M   'P 1'
#
loop_
_entity.id
_entity.type
_entity.pdbx_description
1 polymer ?
#
loop_
_entity_poly.entity_id
_entity_poly.type
_entity_poly.pdbx_seq_one_letter_code
_entity_poly.pdbx_strand_id
1 'polypeptide(L)'
;MAYTELNIELTDEQRAIKEETHRFSKEVLRPASIELDKLDRPDDVIKSPLFWDTMKKGYDLGYHTVFIPDTWGGLGLEPLEVHLVLEELGWGSADFAIALGVACFPAFFASMVPNEILAEKIIEPFCEDKDASIIGCWGITEPDHGTDTLCPGTPEFRDPNINGQVTARLDGDEWVIEGQKSAWVSNGTIATHSLVYLSIDPSMGMAGGGICIVPLDQPGVRKGKPLDKLGQRALNQGEIFFDGARIPRDYMLVEPESYEALMDITLATANAGMGAVFTGVARAAYEEALNYAKNQRVQGGKYLFEHQAIKHKLFNMFMKIEAARALSRAAVIYNMNNTPPMTEYSIAAKVFCTNTAFEVANDAVQIFGGYGVSREYPVEKFFRDARASLIEDGANDSLMITGAHAL
;
A
#
# COMPACT_ATOMS: atom_id res chain seq x y z
N MET A 1 -20.30 -8.42 -20.04
CA MET A 1 -19.98 -9.74 -19.45
C MET A 1 -18.91 -9.46 -18.40
N ALA A 2 -19.16 -9.81 -17.16
CA ALA A 2 -18.14 -9.62 -16.11
C ALA A 2 -16.87 -10.41 -16.46
N TYR A 3 -15.73 -9.87 -16.10
CA TYR A 3 -14.45 -10.55 -16.18
C TYR A 3 -14.50 -11.83 -15.32
N THR A 4 -14.13 -12.97 -15.88
CA THR A 4 -14.15 -14.26 -15.20
C THR A 4 -12.71 -14.74 -15.01
N GLU A 5 -12.34 -14.99 -13.76
CA GLU A 5 -11.04 -15.57 -13.40
C GLU A 5 -11.18 -17.06 -13.08
N LEU A 6 -10.05 -17.76 -12.94
CA LEU A 6 -10.01 -19.15 -12.45
C LEU A 6 -10.19 -19.17 -10.92
N ASN A 7 -11.42 -19.12 -10.47
CA ASN A 7 -11.78 -19.12 -9.03
C ASN A 7 -12.82 -20.20 -8.69
N ILE A 8 -12.82 -21.30 -9.41
CA ILE A 8 -13.80 -22.39 -9.23
C ILE A 8 -13.67 -23.09 -7.87
N GLU A 9 -12.53 -22.95 -7.20
CA GLU A 9 -12.22 -23.56 -5.90
C GLU A 9 -12.56 -22.66 -4.71
N LEU A 10 -13.05 -21.44 -4.92
CA LEU A 10 -13.47 -20.56 -3.83
C LEU A 10 -14.66 -21.16 -3.09
N THR A 11 -14.59 -21.11 -1.75
CA THR A 11 -15.76 -21.42 -0.89
C THR A 11 -16.86 -20.39 -1.08
N ASP A 12 -18.05 -20.67 -0.59
CA ASP A 12 -19.17 -19.71 -0.65
C ASP A 12 -18.87 -18.45 0.15
N GLU A 13 -18.17 -18.58 1.28
CA GLU A 13 -17.71 -17.47 2.11
C GLU A 13 -16.70 -16.59 1.37
N GLN A 14 -15.69 -17.20 0.76
CA GLN A 14 -14.70 -16.47 -0.04
C GLN A 14 -15.32 -15.75 -1.23
N ARG A 15 -16.32 -16.36 -1.87
CA ARG A 15 -17.12 -15.69 -2.92
C ARG A 15 -17.87 -14.48 -2.36
N ALA A 16 -18.51 -14.63 -1.20
CA ALA A 16 -19.25 -13.55 -0.56
C ALA A 16 -18.33 -12.38 -0.18
N ILE A 17 -17.16 -12.66 0.42
CA ILE A 17 -16.14 -11.65 0.76
C ILE A 17 -15.71 -10.90 -0.51
N LYS A 18 -15.38 -11.63 -1.58
CA LYS A 18 -14.97 -11.02 -2.85
C LYS A 18 -16.06 -10.15 -3.46
N GLU A 19 -17.31 -10.64 -3.51
CA GLU A 19 -18.45 -9.92 -4.08
C GLU A 19 -18.79 -8.65 -3.28
N GLU A 20 -18.74 -8.73 -1.95
CA GLU A 20 -18.97 -7.59 -1.06
C GLU A 20 -17.90 -6.52 -1.25
N THR A 21 -16.63 -6.94 -1.24
CA THR A 21 -15.50 -6.02 -1.46
C THR A 21 -15.55 -5.42 -2.86
N HIS A 22 -15.92 -6.19 -3.88
CA HIS A 22 -16.13 -5.67 -5.23
C HIS A 22 -17.24 -4.63 -5.28
N ARG A 23 -18.37 -4.89 -4.62
CA ARG A 23 -19.50 -3.95 -4.54
C ARG A 23 -19.07 -2.64 -3.90
N PHE A 24 -18.42 -2.69 -2.74
CA PHE A 24 -17.85 -1.51 -2.06
C PHE A 24 -16.89 -0.74 -2.97
N SER A 25 -15.99 -1.46 -3.62
CA SER A 25 -14.99 -0.88 -4.54
C SER A 25 -15.65 -0.18 -5.73
N LYS A 26 -16.68 -0.79 -6.30
CA LYS A 26 -17.40 -0.28 -7.46
C LYS A 26 -18.31 0.91 -7.12
N GLU A 27 -19.03 0.83 -6.01
CA GLU A 27 -20.08 1.80 -5.66
C GLU A 27 -19.55 2.97 -4.82
N VAL A 28 -18.44 2.78 -4.10
CA VAL A 28 -17.88 3.77 -3.18
C VAL A 28 -16.47 4.21 -3.58
N LEU A 29 -15.49 3.29 -3.64
CA LEU A 29 -14.09 3.68 -3.80
C LEU A 29 -13.82 4.32 -5.17
N ARG A 30 -14.20 3.65 -6.26
CA ARG A 30 -13.89 4.11 -7.61
C ARG A 30 -14.54 5.47 -7.94
N PRO A 31 -15.84 5.71 -7.68
CA PRO A 31 -16.43 7.01 -7.89
C PRO A 31 -15.77 8.11 -7.06
N ALA A 32 -15.50 7.85 -5.78
CA ALA A 32 -14.86 8.82 -4.90
C ALA A 32 -13.44 9.17 -5.36
N SER A 33 -12.64 8.16 -5.70
CA SER A 33 -11.28 8.35 -6.18
C SER A 33 -11.23 9.18 -7.47
N ILE A 34 -12.13 8.91 -8.43
CA ILE A 34 -12.23 9.67 -9.69
C ILE A 34 -12.61 11.14 -9.43
N GLU A 35 -13.56 11.40 -8.53
CA GLU A 35 -13.97 12.77 -8.24
C GLU A 35 -12.90 13.55 -7.46
N LEU A 36 -12.25 12.92 -6.49
CA LEU A 36 -11.15 13.52 -5.72
C LEU A 36 -9.91 13.80 -6.57
N ASP A 37 -9.63 12.94 -7.57
CA ASP A 37 -8.53 13.14 -8.52
C ASP A 37 -8.68 14.41 -9.37
N LYS A 38 -9.91 14.88 -9.57
CA LYS A 38 -10.19 16.10 -10.34
C LYS A 38 -9.91 17.40 -9.59
N LEU A 39 -9.75 17.34 -8.26
CA LEU A 39 -9.47 18.51 -7.44
C LEU A 39 -8.07 19.05 -7.77
N ASP A 40 -7.95 20.38 -7.88
CA ASP A 40 -6.71 21.01 -8.33
C ASP A 40 -5.61 20.91 -7.26
N ARG A 41 -5.98 21.05 -5.99
CA ARG A 41 -5.02 21.11 -4.89
C ARG A 41 -5.12 19.90 -3.97
N PRO A 42 -3.98 19.34 -3.51
CA PRO A 42 -3.98 18.21 -2.60
C PRO A 42 -4.65 18.51 -1.24
N ASP A 43 -4.57 19.76 -0.76
CA ASP A 43 -5.31 20.19 0.44
C ASP A 43 -6.82 20.07 0.29
N ASP A 44 -7.36 20.27 -0.90
CA ASP A 44 -8.81 20.20 -1.13
C ASP A 44 -9.31 18.76 -1.06
N VAL A 45 -8.46 17.78 -1.37
CA VAL A 45 -8.77 16.35 -1.23
C VAL A 45 -9.08 16.00 0.23
N ILE A 46 -8.16 16.33 1.15
CA ILE A 46 -8.32 16.01 2.57
C ILE A 46 -9.35 16.90 3.30
N LYS A 47 -9.73 18.02 2.70
CA LYS A 47 -10.83 18.88 3.20
C LYS A 47 -12.19 18.45 2.66
N SER A 48 -12.23 17.60 1.65
CA SER A 48 -13.47 17.13 1.04
C SER A 48 -14.21 16.17 1.96
N PRO A 49 -15.50 16.40 2.24
CA PRO A 49 -16.33 15.43 2.96
C PRO A 49 -16.33 14.06 2.27
N LEU A 50 -16.25 14.02 0.94
CA LEU A 50 -16.22 12.78 0.18
C LEU A 50 -15.04 11.88 0.55
N PHE A 51 -13.85 12.46 0.85
CA PHE A 51 -12.69 11.70 1.30
C PHE A 51 -13.00 11.00 2.64
N TRP A 52 -13.47 11.74 3.61
CA TRP A 52 -13.74 11.22 4.95
C TRP A 52 -14.93 10.26 4.99
N ASP A 53 -15.99 10.54 4.25
CA ASP A 53 -17.13 9.61 4.10
C ASP A 53 -16.70 8.28 3.48
N THR A 54 -15.74 8.30 2.55
CA THR A 54 -15.20 7.10 1.92
C THR A 54 -14.32 6.32 2.91
N MET A 55 -13.41 7.00 3.62
CA MET A 55 -12.59 6.37 4.67
C MET A 55 -13.47 5.75 5.76
N LYS A 56 -14.43 6.50 6.28
CA LYS A 56 -15.38 6.02 7.28
C LYS A 56 -16.14 4.77 6.85
N LYS A 57 -16.64 4.71 5.62
CA LYS A 57 -17.29 3.50 5.10
C LYS A 57 -16.34 2.30 5.01
N GLY A 58 -15.06 2.53 4.68
CA GLY A 58 -14.03 1.49 4.72
C GLY A 58 -13.77 0.97 6.13
N TYR A 59 -13.75 1.86 7.12
CA TYR A 59 -13.60 1.52 8.54
C TYR A 59 -14.84 0.79 9.09
N ASP A 60 -16.05 1.25 8.76
CA ASP A 60 -17.29 0.59 9.17
C ASP A 60 -17.36 -0.86 8.70
N LEU A 61 -16.85 -1.14 7.48
CA LEU A 61 -16.73 -2.49 6.92
C LEU A 61 -15.48 -3.26 7.42
N GLY A 62 -14.61 -2.64 8.22
CA GLY A 62 -13.43 -3.28 8.81
C GLY A 62 -12.21 -3.37 7.88
N TYR A 63 -12.22 -2.80 6.67
CA TYR A 63 -11.09 -2.93 5.73
C TYR A 63 -9.77 -2.33 6.23
N HIS A 64 -9.80 -1.43 7.21
CA HIS A 64 -8.62 -0.93 7.89
C HIS A 64 -7.91 -2.00 8.75
N THR A 65 -8.59 -3.10 9.11
CA THR A 65 -8.04 -4.17 9.96
C THR A 65 -7.73 -5.47 9.19
N VAL A 66 -7.59 -5.38 7.87
CA VAL A 66 -7.43 -6.54 6.96
C VAL A 66 -6.24 -7.44 7.33
N PHE A 67 -5.19 -6.91 7.94
CA PHE A 67 -4.01 -7.66 8.37
C PHE A 67 -4.03 -8.05 9.85
N ILE A 68 -5.01 -7.59 10.62
CA ILE A 68 -5.06 -7.82 12.07
C ILE A 68 -5.90 -9.08 12.37
N PRO A 69 -5.37 -10.02 13.17
CA PRO A 69 -6.12 -11.21 13.57
C PRO A 69 -7.41 -10.89 14.34
N ASP A 70 -8.38 -11.78 14.29
CA ASP A 70 -9.66 -11.69 15.02
C ASP A 70 -9.46 -11.66 16.54
N THR A 71 -8.41 -12.31 17.04
CA THR A 71 -8.03 -12.29 18.47
C THR A 71 -7.75 -10.88 19.00
N TRP A 72 -7.47 -9.93 18.13
CA TRP A 72 -7.29 -8.50 18.44
C TRP A 72 -8.46 -7.63 17.97
N GLY A 73 -9.54 -8.23 17.48
CA GLY A 73 -10.70 -7.50 16.96
C GLY A 73 -10.57 -7.10 15.47
N GLY A 74 -9.57 -7.62 14.76
CA GLY A 74 -9.44 -7.48 13.31
C GLY A 74 -10.41 -8.35 12.53
N LEU A 75 -10.36 -8.28 11.19
CA LEU A 75 -11.23 -9.10 10.33
C LEU A 75 -10.93 -10.60 10.40
N GLY A 76 -9.73 -11.00 10.85
CA GLY A 76 -9.36 -12.41 10.95
C GLY A 76 -9.42 -13.18 9.64
N LEU A 77 -9.10 -12.54 8.53
CA LEU A 77 -9.18 -13.13 7.20
C LEU A 77 -8.12 -14.21 6.98
N GLU A 78 -8.53 -15.29 6.35
CA GLU A 78 -7.60 -16.30 5.85
C GLU A 78 -6.71 -15.74 4.72
N PRO A 79 -5.51 -16.30 4.49
CA PRO A 79 -4.53 -15.74 3.56
C PRO A 79 -5.07 -15.49 2.13
N LEU A 80 -5.89 -16.39 1.59
CA LEU A 80 -6.52 -16.19 0.29
C LEU A 80 -7.53 -15.04 0.32
N GLU A 81 -8.26 -14.89 1.41
CA GLU A 81 -9.27 -13.84 1.61
C GLU A 81 -8.62 -12.46 1.67
N VAL A 82 -7.47 -12.35 2.36
CA VAL A 82 -6.65 -11.12 2.34
C VAL A 82 -6.30 -10.74 0.91
N HIS A 83 -5.81 -11.69 0.10
CA HIS A 83 -5.50 -11.40 -1.31
C HIS A 83 -6.75 -10.97 -2.09
N LEU A 84 -7.90 -11.65 -1.91
CA LEU A 84 -9.15 -11.30 -2.59
C LEU A 84 -9.59 -9.87 -2.24
N VAL A 85 -9.54 -9.51 -0.97
CA VAL A 85 -9.89 -8.15 -0.50
C VAL A 85 -8.94 -7.11 -1.09
N LEU A 86 -7.63 -7.32 -1.01
CA LEU A 86 -6.64 -6.37 -1.53
C LEU A 86 -6.75 -6.17 -3.05
N GLU A 87 -7.00 -7.26 -3.81
CA GLU A 87 -7.20 -7.17 -5.26
C GLU A 87 -8.48 -6.38 -5.60
N GLU A 88 -9.59 -6.62 -4.89
CA GLU A 88 -10.84 -5.90 -5.15
C GLU A 88 -10.77 -4.44 -4.71
N LEU A 89 -10.11 -4.11 -3.58
CA LEU A 89 -9.87 -2.73 -3.19
C LEU A 89 -9.00 -2.00 -4.23
N GLY A 90 -7.92 -2.64 -4.71
CA GLY A 90 -7.06 -2.12 -5.77
C GLY A 90 -7.80 -1.92 -7.09
N TRP A 91 -8.73 -2.82 -7.44
CA TRP A 91 -9.63 -2.66 -8.59
C TRP A 91 -10.51 -1.40 -8.45
N GLY A 92 -10.97 -1.09 -7.25
CA GLY A 92 -11.72 0.12 -6.96
C GLY A 92 -10.85 1.37 -7.08
N SER A 93 -9.74 1.38 -6.34
CA SER A 93 -8.88 2.55 -6.18
C SER A 93 -7.56 2.16 -5.52
N ALA A 94 -6.43 2.40 -6.19
CA ALA A 94 -5.11 2.21 -5.61
C ALA A 94 -4.89 3.11 -4.38
N ASP A 95 -5.28 4.38 -4.49
CA ASP A 95 -5.10 5.39 -3.47
C ASP A 95 -5.82 5.05 -2.15
N PHE A 96 -7.10 4.66 -2.20
CA PHE A 96 -7.83 4.25 -1.00
C PHE A 96 -7.41 2.86 -0.48
N ALA A 97 -7.07 1.91 -1.38
CA ALA A 97 -6.55 0.61 -0.95
C ALA A 97 -5.28 0.76 -0.12
N ILE A 98 -4.35 1.62 -0.56
CA ILE A 98 -3.12 1.92 0.16
C ILE A 98 -3.41 2.72 1.43
N ALA A 99 -4.30 3.72 1.40
CA ALA A 99 -4.66 4.52 2.57
C ALA A 99 -5.22 3.66 3.71
N LEU A 100 -6.13 2.73 3.40
CA LEU A 100 -6.72 1.79 4.37
C LEU A 100 -5.67 0.77 4.85
N GLY A 101 -4.86 0.21 3.93
CA GLY A 101 -3.82 -0.75 4.26
C GLY A 101 -2.73 -0.18 5.16
N VAL A 102 -2.24 1.03 4.87
CA VAL A 102 -1.21 1.68 5.68
C VAL A 102 -1.75 2.18 7.03
N ALA A 103 -3.03 2.50 7.09
CA ALA A 103 -3.64 2.93 8.35
C ALA A 103 -3.49 1.88 9.47
N CYS A 104 -3.44 0.59 9.15
CA CYS A 104 -3.30 -0.46 10.15
C CYS A 104 -1.87 -0.67 10.67
N PHE A 105 -0.83 -0.16 10.03
CA PHE A 105 0.55 -0.55 10.32
C PHE A 105 0.95 -0.37 11.79
N PRO A 106 0.65 0.76 12.48
CA PRO A 106 0.96 0.86 13.90
C PRO A 106 0.30 -0.26 14.74
N ALA A 107 -0.98 -0.53 14.54
CA ALA A 107 -1.71 -1.56 15.28
C ALA A 107 -1.29 -2.98 14.86
N PHE A 108 -1.08 -3.22 13.58
CA PHE A 108 -0.61 -4.50 13.05
C PHE A 108 0.77 -4.88 13.61
N PHE A 109 1.74 -3.96 13.58
CA PHE A 109 3.07 -4.21 14.14
C PHE A 109 3.03 -4.35 15.66
N ALA A 110 2.19 -3.57 16.36
CA ALA A 110 1.97 -3.77 17.79
C ALA A 110 1.42 -5.17 18.10
N SER A 111 0.55 -5.71 17.25
CA SER A 111 0.00 -7.07 17.43
C SER A 111 1.02 -8.20 17.26
N MET A 112 2.13 -7.93 16.58
CA MET A 112 3.23 -8.90 16.41
C MET A 112 4.15 -8.99 17.65
N VAL A 113 4.25 -7.91 18.43
CA VAL A 113 5.04 -7.81 19.66
C VAL A 113 4.17 -7.28 20.81
N PRO A 114 3.09 -7.96 21.16
CA PRO A 114 2.06 -7.41 22.03
C PRO A 114 2.55 -7.31 23.48
N ASN A 115 2.15 -6.22 24.12
CA ASN A 115 2.15 -6.06 25.56
C ASN A 115 0.81 -5.41 26.00
N GLU A 116 0.54 -5.41 27.30
CA GLU A 116 -0.73 -4.89 27.83
C GLU A 116 -0.98 -3.42 27.46
N ILE A 117 0.08 -2.60 27.43
CA ILE A 117 -0.01 -1.18 27.09
C ILE A 117 -0.34 -0.99 25.61
N LEU A 118 0.33 -1.71 24.71
CA LEU A 118 0.06 -1.64 23.28
C LEU A 118 -1.32 -2.18 22.92
N ALA A 119 -1.77 -3.25 23.59
CA ALA A 119 -3.12 -3.78 23.43
C ALA A 119 -4.16 -2.71 23.74
N GLU A 120 -4.12 -2.15 24.98
CA GLU A 120 -5.10 -1.17 25.47
C GLU A 120 -5.06 0.18 24.73
N LYS A 121 -3.86 0.66 24.36
CA LYS A 121 -3.69 2.03 23.84
C LYS A 121 -3.65 2.13 22.32
N ILE A 122 -3.28 1.05 21.63
CA ILE A 122 -3.04 1.08 20.18
C ILE A 122 -3.94 0.09 19.44
N ILE A 123 -3.94 -1.20 19.81
CA ILE A 123 -4.56 -2.25 18.99
C ILE A 123 -6.09 -2.21 19.13
N GLU A 124 -6.60 -2.34 20.37
CA GLU A 124 -8.03 -2.38 20.63
C GLU A 124 -8.76 -1.12 20.15
N PRO A 125 -8.30 0.11 20.47
CA PRO A 125 -8.97 1.33 20.00
C PRO A 125 -8.99 1.45 18.48
N PHE A 126 -7.92 1.00 17.79
CA PHE A 126 -7.86 1.01 16.34
C PHE A 126 -8.85 0.03 15.72
N CYS A 127 -8.95 -1.20 16.25
CA CYS A 127 -9.88 -2.22 15.73
C CYS A 127 -11.35 -1.84 15.99
N GLU A 128 -11.64 -1.12 17.07
CA GLU A 128 -12.99 -0.66 17.41
C GLU A 128 -13.42 0.60 16.64
N ASP A 129 -12.46 1.33 16.04
CA ASP A 129 -12.76 2.57 15.31
C ASP A 129 -13.57 2.31 14.05
N LYS A 130 -14.75 2.94 13.96
CA LYS A 130 -15.65 2.89 12.79
C LYS A 130 -15.76 4.25 12.08
N ASP A 131 -15.14 5.27 12.64
CA ASP A 131 -15.28 6.67 12.20
C ASP A 131 -14.04 7.19 11.46
N ALA A 132 -13.00 6.35 11.26
CA ALA A 132 -11.69 6.74 10.74
C ALA A 132 -11.07 7.89 11.57
N SER A 133 -11.23 7.82 12.89
CA SER A 133 -10.69 8.79 13.84
C SER A 133 -9.25 8.44 14.25
N ILE A 134 -8.86 7.16 14.14
CA ILE A 134 -7.51 6.67 14.38
C ILE A 134 -6.92 6.22 13.06
N ILE A 135 -5.95 6.97 12.53
CA ILE A 135 -5.31 6.70 11.25
C ILE A 135 -3.83 6.47 11.47
N GLY A 136 -3.33 5.33 11.03
CA GLY A 136 -1.91 5.05 11.02
C GLY A 136 -1.21 5.55 9.76
N CYS A 137 0.10 5.68 9.86
CA CYS A 137 1.00 5.91 8.73
C CYS A 137 2.32 5.15 8.90
N TRP A 138 3.08 5.05 7.82
CA TRP A 138 4.33 4.32 7.76
C TRP A 138 5.48 5.26 7.43
N GLY A 139 6.29 5.63 8.44
CA GLY A 139 7.40 6.57 8.35
C GLY A 139 8.74 5.85 8.13
N ILE A 140 9.14 5.64 6.86
CA ILE A 140 10.43 5.07 6.47
C ILE A 140 11.31 6.11 5.80
N THR A 141 10.88 6.64 4.65
CA THR A 141 11.66 7.54 3.80
C THR A 141 12.12 8.79 4.54
N GLU A 142 13.36 9.18 4.32
CA GLU A 142 14.02 10.36 4.88
C GLU A 142 14.53 11.27 3.76
N PRO A 143 14.98 12.51 4.04
CA PRO A 143 15.43 13.42 3.00
C PRO A 143 16.51 12.83 2.08
N ASP A 144 17.48 12.10 2.63
CA ASP A 144 18.60 11.52 1.88
C ASP A 144 18.50 10.00 1.73
N HIS A 145 17.43 9.36 2.24
CA HIS A 145 17.25 7.91 2.22
C HIS A 145 15.87 7.51 1.72
N GLY A 146 15.84 6.59 0.78
CA GLY A 146 14.62 6.04 0.18
C GLY A 146 14.63 4.51 0.18
N THR A 147 14.76 3.89 -1.01
CA THR A 147 14.75 2.43 -1.14
C THR A 147 15.95 1.74 -0.46
N ASP A 148 17.05 2.44 -0.26
CA ASP A 148 18.22 1.95 0.48
C ASP A 148 17.89 1.53 1.92
N THR A 149 16.89 2.14 2.54
CA THR A 149 16.37 1.71 3.86
C THR A 149 15.64 0.37 3.82
N LEU A 150 15.29 -0.10 2.64
CA LEU A 150 14.55 -1.34 2.39
C LEU A 150 15.44 -2.44 1.77
N CYS A 151 16.75 -2.37 1.97
CA CYS A 151 17.72 -3.29 1.39
C CYS A 151 18.50 -4.08 2.44
N PRO A 152 17.83 -4.77 3.41
CA PRO A 152 18.53 -5.63 4.35
C PRO A 152 19.31 -6.71 3.59
N GLY A 153 20.40 -7.18 4.18
CA GLY A 153 21.27 -8.19 3.57
C GLY A 153 22.29 -7.65 2.57
N THR A 154 22.20 -6.36 2.14
CA THR A 154 23.26 -5.74 1.33
C THR A 154 24.44 -5.27 2.23
N PRO A 155 25.69 -5.24 1.70
CA PRO A 155 26.83 -4.74 2.47
C PRO A 155 26.65 -3.30 2.95
N GLU A 156 26.02 -2.45 2.13
CA GLU A 156 25.78 -1.04 2.41
C GLU A 156 24.83 -0.84 3.60
N PHE A 157 23.94 -1.79 3.86
CA PHE A 157 23.00 -1.73 4.98
C PHE A 157 23.71 -1.79 6.35
N ARG A 158 24.93 -2.32 6.40
CA ARG A 158 25.76 -2.42 7.59
C ARG A 158 26.99 -1.49 7.58
N ASP A 159 27.06 -0.58 6.60
CA ASP A 159 28.14 0.40 6.53
C ASP A 159 27.90 1.50 7.60
N PRO A 160 28.79 1.67 8.60
CA PRO A 160 28.63 2.68 9.65
C PRO A 160 28.66 4.13 9.14
N ASN A 161 29.00 4.36 7.87
CA ASN A 161 28.92 5.68 7.25
C ASN A 161 27.55 5.98 6.64
N ILE A 162 26.63 4.99 6.60
CA ILE A 162 25.28 5.09 6.03
C ILE A 162 24.26 4.86 7.15
N ASN A 163 23.67 5.93 7.68
CA ASN A 163 22.79 5.89 8.84
C ASN A 163 21.48 6.61 8.59
N GLY A 164 20.40 6.13 9.22
CA GLY A 164 19.14 6.87 9.25
C GLY A 164 19.29 8.25 9.89
N GLN A 165 18.54 9.22 9.36
CA GLN A 165 18.57 10.63 9.80
C GLN A 165 17.57 10.90 10.93
N VAL A 166 16.52 10.09 11.06
CA VAL A 166 15.67 10.10 12.26
C VAL A 166 16.34 9.23 13.31
N THR A 167 16.60 9.80 14.47
CA THR A 167 17.32 9.14 15.56
C THR A 167 16.46 9.03 16.81
N ALA A 168 16.70 8.02 17.63
CA ALA A 168 16.14 7.91 18.97
C ALA A 168 17.22 7.66 20.02
N ARG A 169 17.07 8.28 21.18
CA ARG A 169 17.89 8.04 22.35
C ARG A 169 17.03 7.81 23.58
N LEU A 170 17.42 6.89 24.43
CA LEU A 170 16.73 6.66 25.71
C LEU A 170 17.10 7.76 26.72
N ASP A 171 16.10 8.33 27.38
CA ASP A 171 16.23 9.36 28.40
C ASP A 171 15.29 9.01 29.58
N GLY A 172 15.83 8.29 30.56
CA GLY A 172 15.03 7.70 31.62
C GLY A 172 14.16 6.55 31.09
N ASP A 173 12.85 6.69 31.25
CA ASP A 173 11.85 5.70 30.82
C ASP A 173 11.18 6.08 29.49
N GLU A 174 11.73 7.06 28.77
CA GLU A 174 11.20 7.55 27.51
C GLU A 174 12.26 7.57 26.41
N TRP A 175 11.82 7.33 25.17
CA TRP A 175 12.64 7.59 23.99
C TRP A 175 12.39 9.02 23.49
N VAL A 176 13.46 9.71 23.18
CA VAL A 176 13.45 11.05 22.56
C VAL A 176 13.81 10.91 21.09
N ILE A 177 12.93 11.40 20.21
CA ILE A 177 13.01 11.24 18.77
C ILE A 177 13.29 12.59 18.12
N GLU A 178 14.28 12.61 17.22
CA GLU A 178 14.73 13.79 16.46
C GLU A 178 14.84 13.45 14.98
N GLY A 179 14.51 14.41 14.09
CA GLY A 179 14.71 14.30 12.65
C GLY A 179 13.43 14.47 11.83
N GLN A 180 13.46 13.97 10.58
CA GLN A 180 12.38 14.19 9.62
C GLN A 180 12.14 12.92 8.80
N LYS A 181 10.89 12.47 8.77
CA LYS A 181 10.40 11.55 7.74
C LYS A 181 9.89 12.36 6.56
N SER A 182 10.43 12.05 5.37
CA SER A 182 10.30 12.91 4.20
C SER A 182 9.15 12.49 3.30
N ALA A 183 8.56 13.47 2.74
CA ALA A 183 7.66 13.60 1.59
C ALA A 183 6.61 12.48 1.41
N TRP A 184 7.01 11.22 1.38
CA TRP A 184 6.21 10.10 0.87
C TRP A 184 5.52 9.27 1.94
N VAL A 185 5.40 9.80 3.16
CA VAL A 185 4.68 9.10 4.25
C VAL A 185 3.19 9.06 3.91
N SER A 186 2.71 7.89 3.51
CA SER A 186 1.28 7.66 3.21
C SER A 186 0.43 7.90 4.47
N ASN A 187 -0.66 8.67 4.33
CA ASN A 187 -1.47 9.25 5.41
C ASN A 187 -0.73 10.29 6.28
N GLY A 188 0.52 10.65 6.00
CA GLY A 188 1.39 11.40 6.91
C GLY A 188 0.84 12.71 7.45
N THR A 189 0.04 13.46 6.67
CA THR A 189 -0.50 14.73 7.15
C THR A 189 -1.85 14.60 7.88
N ILE A 190 -2.50 13.44 7.81
CA ILE A 190 -3.79 13.15 8.45
C ILE A 190 -3.70 12.11 9.57
N ALA A 191 -2.59 11.36 9.62
CA ALA A 191 -2.42 10.29 10.59
C ALA A 191 -2.42 10.77 12.04
N THR A 192 -2.89 9.91 12.94
CA THR A 192 -2.86 10.09 14.40
C THR A 192 -1.67 9.36 15.02
N HIS A 193 -1.21 8.28 14.40
CA HIS A 193 -0.10 7.46 14.86
C HIS A 193 0.80 7.11 13.67
N SER A 194 2.11 7.11 13.90
CA SER A 194 3.09 6.67 12.91
C SER A 194 3.86 5.45 13.40
N LEU A 195 3.97 4.44 12.54
CA LEU A 195 5.03 3.44 12.68
C LEU A 195 6.30 4.08 12.11
N VAL A 196 7.30 4.32 12.96
CA VAL A 196 8.53 5.05 12.59
C VAL A 196 9.72 4.12 12.64
N TYR A 197 10.47 4.08 11.56
CA TYR A 197 11.79 3.46 11.46
C TYR A 197 12.85 4.52 11.71
N LEU A 198 13.81 4.24 12.57
CA LEU A 198 14.79 5.25 13.03
C LEU A 198 16.12 4.59 13.38
N SER A 199 17.16 5.40 13.61
CA SER A 199 18.50 4.95 14.01
C SER A 199 18.63 5.04 15.53
N ILE A 200 19.09 3.95 16.15
CA ILE A 200 19.42 3.86 17.59
C ILE A 200 20.92 3.74 17.76
N ASP A 201 21.58 2.82 17.03
CA ASP A 201 23.02 2.62 17.07
C ASP A 201 23.67 2.87 15.70
N PRO A 202 24.14 4.09 15.42
CA PRO A 202 24.73 4.42 14.13
C PRO A 202 26.05 3.67 13.84
N SER A 203 26.68 3.03 14.83
CA SER A 203 27.89 2.24 14.59
C SER A 203 27.63 0.97 13.78
N MET A 204 26.37 0.54 13.69
CA MET A 204 25.92 -0.62 12.92
C MET A 204 25.37 -0.25 11.52
N GLY A 205 25.46 1.02 11.09
CA GLY A 205 24.84 1.50 9.87
C GLY A 205 23.31 1.48 9.97
N MET A 206 22.62 1.22 8.86
CA MET A 206 21.15 1.07 8.84
C MET A 206 20.67 -0.12 9.71
N ALA A 207 21.50 -1.16 9.86
CA ALA A 207 21.16 -2.31 10.72
C ALA A 207 21.02 -1.94 12.20
N GLY A 208 21.59 -0.81 12.65
CA GLY A 208 21.44 -0.25 13.99
C GLY A 208 20.13 0.50 14.22
N GLY A 209 19.10 0.19 13.44
CA GLY A 209 17.80 0.82 13.50
C GLY A 209 16.91 0.31 14.62
N GLY A 210 15.74 0.96 14.74
CA GLY A 210 14.63 0.55 15.59
C GLY A 210 13.30 0.87 14.93
N ILE A 211 12.24 0.27 15.44
CA ILE A 211 10.86 0.50 14.98
C ILE A 211 10.02 0.88 16.19
N CYS A 212 9.33 2.00 16.11
CA CYS A 212 8.48 2.45 17.21
C CYS A 212 7.13 3.01 16.73
N ILE A 213 6.18 3.12 17.65
CA ILE A 213 4.93 3.82 17.42
C ILE A 213 5.01 5.20 18.05
N VAL A 214 4.72 6.23 17.24
CA VAL A 214 4.71 7.63 17.69
C VAL A 214 3.30 8.20 17.53
N PRO A 215 2.61 8.55 18.63
CA PRO A 215 1.42 9.39 18.57
C PRO A 215 1.80 10.75 17.98
N LEU A 216 1.06 11.22 16.97
CA LEU A 216 1.43 12.41 16.21
C LEU A 216 0.78 13.70 16.72
N ASP A 217 -0.12 13.60 17.69
CA ASP A 217 -0.75 14.75 18.35
C ASP A 217 -0.10 14.99 19.72
N GLN A 218 1.18 15.39 19.69
CA GLN A 218 1.97 15.64 20.88
C GLN A 218 3.02 16.75 20.65
N PRO A 219 3.54 17.38 21.72
CA PRO A 219 4.69 18.29 21.61
C PRO A 219 5.88 17.64 20.92
N GLY A 220 6.60 18.42 20.11
CA GLY A 220 7.76 17.92 19.37
C GLY A 220 7.40 17.22 18.05
N VAL A 221 6.12 17.10 17.68
CA VAL A 221 5.70 16.58 16.38
C VAL A 221 5.05 17.67 15.54
N ARG A 222 5.42 17.75 14.27
CA ARG A 222 4.79 18.63 13.27
C ARG A 222 4.60 17.88 11.96
N LYS A 223 3.41 17.96 11.39
CA LYS A 223 3.08 17.40 10.07
C LYS A 223 3.32 18.44 8.99
N GLY A 224 3.78 18.01 7.82
CA GLY A 224 3.96 18.83 6.63
C GLY A 224 2.66 19.11 5.89
N LYS A 225 2.78 19.43 4.60
CA LYS A 225 1.65 19.67 3.70
C LYS A 225 1.42 18.44 2.80
N PRO A 226 0.18 18.19 2.35
CA PRO A 226 -0.08 17.18 1.34
C PRO A 226 0.69 17.46 0.05
N LEU A 227 1.27 16.42 -0.53
CA LEU A 227 2.00 16.51 -1.80
C LEU A 227 1.04 16.59 -2.99
N ASP A 228 1.40 17.42 -3.97
CA ASP A 228 0.79 17.41 -5.30
C ASP A 228 1.50 16.37 -6.19
N LYS A 229 0.76 15.34 -6.58
CA LYS A 229 1.33 14.15 -7.22
C LYS A 229 0.74 13.89 -8.60
N LEU A 230 1.48 13.12 -9.40
CA LEU A 230 1.04 12.66 -10.72
C LEU A 230 -0.24 11.82 -10.66
N GLY A 231 -0.27 10.82 -9.78
CA GLY A 231 -1.36 9.87 -9.57
C GLY A 231 -1.60 9.59 -8.10
N GLN A 232 -2.54 8.66 -7.81
CA GLN A 232 -2.95 8.31 -6.44
C GLN A 232 -3.25 9.56 -5.61
N ARG A 233 -4.00 10.48 -6.19
CA ARG A 233 -4.18 11.82 -5.60
C ARG A 233 -5.06 11.83 -4.36
N ALA A 234 -5.91 10.82 -4.19
CA ALA A 234 -6.67 10.62 -2.95
C ALA A 234 -5.85 9.94 -1.83
N LEU A 235 -4.68 9.38 -2.12
CA LEU A 235 -3.74 8.96 -1.08
C LEU A 235 -3.03 10.19 -0.53
N ASN A 236 -3.34 10.58 0.72
CA ASN A 236 -2.61 11.64 1.40
C ASN A 236 -1.16 11.23 1.63
N GLN A 237 -0.20 12.07 1.25
CA GLN A 237 1.22 11.85 1.55
C GLN A 237 1.86 13.17 1.95
N GLY A 238 2.78 13.12 2.92
CA GLY A 238 3.51 14.30 3.37
C GLY A 238 4.52 13.99 4.47
N GLU A 239 5.27 15.01 4.82
CA GLU A 239 6.38 14.95 5.77
C GLU A 239 5.90 14.90 7.22
N ILE A 240 6.73 14.30 8.10
CA ILE A 240 6.57 14.36 9.56
C ILE A 240 7.91 14.78 10.15
N PHE A 241 7.89 15.78 11.03
CA PHE A 241 9.04 16.34 11.71
C PHE A 241 8.99 16.01 13.19
N PHE A 242 10.11 15.58 13.74
CA PHE A 242 10.31 15.26 15.15
C PHE A 242 11.38 16.22 15.73
N ASP A 243 11.02 16.97 16.77
CA ASP A 243 11.86 17.93 17.47
C ASP A 243 11.70 17.66 18.97
N GLY A 244 12.41 16.63 19.46
CA GLY A 244 12.29 16.15 20.83
C GLY A 244 10.97 15.45 21.14
N ALA A 245 10.35 14.80 20.17
CA ALA A 245 9.15 14.01 20.41
C ALA A 245 9.44 12.87 21.37
N ARG A 246 8.57 12.65 22.37
CA ARG A 246 8.78 11.65 23.42
C ARG A 246 7.76 10.53 23.34
N ILE A 247 8.23 9.30 23.47
CA ILE A 247 7.35 8.12 23.58
C ILE A 247 7.74 7.27 24.78
N PRO A 248 6.79 6.59 25.42
CA PRO A 248 7.08 5.60 26.47
C PRO A 248 8.00 4.51 25.94
N ARG A 249 8.80 3.92 26.83
CA ARG A 249 9.71 2.83 26.47
C ARG A 249 8.99 1.68 25.76
N ASP A 250 7.78 1.33 26.20
CA ASP A 250 6.98 0.23 25.65
C ASP A 250 6.47 0.48 24.22
N TYR A 251 6.58 1.71 23.69
CA TYR A 251 6.21 2.04 22.32
C TYR A 251 7.37 1.78 21.31
N MET A 252 8.57 1.44 21.79
CA MET A 252 9.65 0.91 20.97
C MET A 252 9.40 -0.58 20.77
N LEU A 253 8.98 -0.96 19.57
CA LEU A 253 8.62 -2.34 19.22
C LEU A 253 9.85 -3.19 18.96
N VAL A 254 10.88 -2.58 18.37
CA VAL A 254 12.08 -3.25 17.87
C VAL A 254 13.31 -2.40 18.18
N GLU A 255 14.32 -3.02 18.77
CA GLU A 255 15.65 -2.48 18.98
C GLU A 255 16.65 -3.11 17.99
N PRO A 256 17.91 -2.63 17.88
CA PRO A 256 18.85 -3.04 16.82
C PRO A 256 19.04 -4.55 16.65
N GLU A 257 18.99 -5.32 17.74
CA GLU A 257 19.24 -6.76 17.72
C GLU A 257 18.25 -7.54 16.84
N SER A 258 17.05 -7.01 16.65
CA SER A 258 15.96 -7.65 15.87
C SER A 258 15.57 -6.85 14.64
N TYR A 259 16.19 -5.69 14.41
CA TYR A 259 15.75 -4.72 13.40
C TYR A 259 15.79 -5.29 11.98
N GLU A 260 16.91 -5.91 11.59
CA GLU A 260 17.09 -6.43 10.23
C GLU A 260 16.08 -7.55 9.91
N ALA A 261 15.82 -8.45 10.87
CA ALA A 261 14.84 -9.53 10.70
C ALA A 261 13.41 -8.99 10.54
N LEU A 262 13.04 -7.96 11.33
CA LEU A 262 11.73 -7.32 11.22
C LEU A 262 11.61 -6.49 9.93
N MET A 263 12.71 -5.93 9.43
CA MET A 263 12.73 -5.24 8.13
C MET A 263 12.41 -6.22 6.99
N ASP A 264 12.97 -7.43 7.00
CA ASP A 264 12.65 -8.47 6.02
C ASP A 264 11.17 -8.86 6.05
N ILE A 265 10.60 -9.05 7.24
CA ILE A 265 9.17 -9.37 7.40
C ILE A 265 8.30 -8.22 6.87
N THR A 266 8.67 -6.98 7.20
CA THR A 266 7.96 -5.79 6.72
C THR A 266 7.97 -5.70 5.21
N LEU A 267 9.16 -5.83 4.61
CA LEU A 267 9.34 -5.74 3.17
C LEU A 267 8.56 -6.84 2.45
N ALA A 268 8.63 -8.08 2.94
CA ALA A 268 7.90 -9.20 2.37
C ALA A 268 6.38 -8.98 2.43
N THR A 269 5.86 -8.52 3.57
CA THR A 269 4.42 -8.27 3.76
C THR A 269 3.93 -7.13 2.86
N ALA A 270 4.60 -5.98 2.87
CA ALA A 270 4.24 -4.82 2.06
C ALA A 270 4.30 -5.14 0.56
N ASN A 271 5.38 -5.77 0.10
CA ASN A 271 5.56 -6.11 -1.31
C ASN A 271 4.52 -7.12 -1.81
N ALA A 272 4.19 -8.16 -1.04
CA ALA A 272 3.14 -9.11 -1.39
C ALA A 272 1.76 -8.42 -1.49
N GLY A 273 1.44 -7.53 -0.54
CA GLY A 273 0.23 -6.72 -0.54
C GLY A 273 0.13 -5.79 -1.74
N MET A 274 1.22 -5.09 -2.09
CA MET A 274 1.30 -4.26 -3.30
C MET A 274 1.07 -5.08 -4.58
N GLY A 275 1.61 -6.30 -4.65
CA GLY A 275 1.34 -7.22 -5.74
C GLY A 275 -0.15 -7.48 -5.94
N ALA A 276 -0.89 -7.71 -4.85
CA ALA A 276 -2.34 -7.94 -4.89
C ALA A 276 -3.11 -6.67 -5.32
N VAL A 277 -2.85 -5.53 -4.70
CA VAL A 277 -3.50 -4.24 -5.02
C VAL A 277 -3.31 -3.88 -6.49
N PHE A 278 -2.08 -3.97 -7.02
CA PHE A 278 -1.81 -3.57 -8.41
C PHE A 278 -2.23 -4.62 -9.45
N THR A 279 -2.44 -5.87 -9.06
CA THR A 279 -3.21 -6.82 -9.89
C THR A 279 -4.65 -6.34 -10.07
N GLY A 280 -5.27 -5.79 -9.04
CA GLY A 280 -6.60 -5.16 -9.10
C GLY A 280 -6.63 -3.95 -10.04
N VAL A 281 -5.63 -3.06 -9.97
CA VAL A 281 -5.50 -1.89 -10.88
C VAL A 281 -5.37 -2.34 -12.34
N ALA A 282 -4.54 -3.36 -12.60
CA ALA A 282 -4.38 -3.93 -13.95
C ALA A 282 -5.72 -4.45 -14.49
N ARG A 283 -6.47 -5.19 -13.64
CA ARG A 283 -7.78 -5.71 -13.97
C ARG A 283 -8.78 -4.58 -14.27
N ALA A 284 -8.80 -3.52 -13.47
CA ALA A 284 -9.65 -2.36 -13.70
C ALA A 284 -9.40 -1.71 -15.07
N ALA A 285 -8.14 -1.47 -15.41
CA ALA A 285 -7.76 -0.89 -16.70
C ALA A 285 -8.13 -1.81 -17.87
N TYR A 286 -7.94 -3.11 -17.73
CA TYR A 286 -8.33 -4.10 -18.73
C TYR A 286 -9.84 -4.16 -18.95
N GLU A 287 -10.64 -4.21 -17.90
CA GLU A 287 -12.10 -4.30 -17.99
C GLU A 287 -12.69 -3.06 -18.67
N GLU A 288 -12.19 -1.86 -18.37
CA GLU A 288 -12.58 -0.62 -19.07
C GLU A 288 -12.22 -0.70 -20.55
N ALA A 289 -11.00 -1.12 -20.90
CA ALA A 289 -10.57 -1.25 -22.28
C ALA A 289 -11.38 -2.30 -23.05
N LEU A 290 -11.67 -3.45 -22.41
CA LEU A 290 -12.49 -4.51 -23.00
C LEU A 290 -13.93 -4.04 -23.26
N ASN A 291 -14.54 -3.37 -22.27
CA ASN A 291 -15.89 -2.81 -22.40
C ASN A 291 -15.95 -1.75 -23.50
N TYR A 292 -15.00 -0.83 -23.53
CA TYR A 292 -14.90 0.19 -24.56
C TYR A 292 -14.77 -0.42 -25.97
N ALA A 293 -13.89 -1.40 -26.13
CA ALA A 293 -13.64 -2.06 -27.41
C ALA A 293 -14.83 -2.90 -27.90
N LYS A 294 -15.56 -3.57 -26.99
CA LYS A 294 -16.69 -4.44 -27.34
C LYS A 294 -17.99 -3.70 -27.54
N ASN A 295 -18.25 -2.64 -26.78
CA ASN A 295 -19.61 -2.12 -26.60
C ASN A 295 -19.76 -0.64 -26.93
N GLN A 296 -18.67 0.12 -27.03
CA GLN A 296 -18.77 1.58 -27.14
C GLN A 296 -18.16 2.13 -28.42
N ARG A 297 -16.97 1.69 -28.82
CA ARG A 297 -16.23 2.32 -29.91
C ARG A 297 -16.30 1.55 -31.21
N VAL A 298 -16.79 2.23 -32.22
CA VAL A 298 -16.81 1.76 -33.62
C VAL A 298 -15.74 2.49 -34.44
N GLN A 299 -15.00 1.73 -35.27
CA GLN A 299 -14.03 2.25 -36.22
C GLN A 299 -14.10 1.42 -37.51
N GLY A 300 -14.15 2.08 -38.66
CA GLY A 300 -14.24 1.38 -39.94
C GLY A 300 -15.52 0.52 -40.08
N GLY A 301 -16.64 0.97 -39.46
CA GLY A 301 -17.95 0.31 -39.56
C GLY A 301 -18.14 -0.92 -38.63
N LYS A 302 -17.19 -1.22 -37.74
CA LYS A 302 -17.28 -2.32 -36.78
C LYS A 302 -16.69 -1.94 -35.41
N TYR A 303 -17.06 -2.67 -34.36
CA TYR A 303 -16.51 -2.44 -33.02
C TYR A 303 -14.99 -2.66 -32.99
N LEU A 304 -14.28 -1.92 -32.13
CA LEU A 304 -12.82 -2.08 -31.99
C LEU A 304 -12.40 -3.52 -31.72
N PHE A 305 -13.17 -4.24 -30.92
CA PHE A 305 -12.91 -5.64 -30.60
C PHE A 305 -12.86 -6.56 -31.84
N GLU A 306 -13.46 -6.18 -32.96
CA GLU A 306 -13.42 -6.98 -34.18
C GLU A 306 -12.09 -6.88 -34.94
N HIS A 307 -11.26 -5.87 -34.62
CA HIS A 307 -9.95 -5.69 -35.22
C HIS A 307 -8.90 -6.63 -34.58
N GLN A 308 -8.09 -7.32 -35.39
CA GLN A 308 -7.10 -8.29 -34.92
C GLN A 308 -6.08 -7.67 -33.94
N ALA A 309 -5.58 -6.47 -34.23
CA ALA A 309 -4.61 -5.78 -33.36
C ALA A 309 -5.17 -5.52 -31.95
N ILE A 310 -6.46 -5.16 -31.86
CA ILE A 310 -7.14 -4.94 -30.57
C ILE A 310 -7.34 -6.25 -29.82
N LYS A 311 -7.77 -7.32 -30.52
CA LYS A 311 -7.90 -8.65 -29.91
C LYS A 311 -6.56 -9.15 -29.34
N HIS A 312 -5.49 -9.02 -30.12
CA HIS A 312 -4.14 -9.40 -29.68
C HIS A 312 -3.72 -8.62 -28.44
N LYS A 313 -3.91 -7.30 -28.43
CA LYS A 313 -3.57 -6.45 -27.30
C LYS A 313 -4.38 -6.82 -26.06
N LEU A 314 -5.69 -6.96 -26.15
CA LEU A 314 -6.56 -7.35 -25.04
C LEU A 314 -6.21 -8.73 -24.48
N PHE A 315 -5.87 -9.70 -25.35
CA PHE A 315 -5.47 -11.03 -24.89
C PHE A 315 -4.11 -11.01 -24.17
N ASN A 316 -3.17 -10.18 -24.64
CA ASN A 316 -1.89 -9.97 -23.95
C ASN A 316 -2.08 -9.34 -22.55
N MET A 317 -2.96 -8.34 -22.42
CA MET A 317 -3.34 -7.76 -21.13
C MET A 317 -3.93 -8.83 -20.20
N PHE A 318 -4.85 -9.65 -20.70
CA PHE A 318 -5.45 -10.76 -19.95
C PHE A 318 -4.41 -11.74 -19.42
N MET A 319 -3.49 -12.22 -20.29
CA MET A 319 -2.45 -13.16 -19.88
C MET A 319 -1.56 -12.61 -18.76
N LYS A 320 -1.19 -11.33 -18.85
CA LYS A 320 -0.36 -10.67 -17.83
C LYS A 320 -1.08 -10.55 -16.49
N ILE A 321 -2.37 -10.23 -16.48
CA ILE A 321 -3.18 -10.15 -15.26
C ILE A 321 -3.29 -11.52 -14.59
N GLU A 322 -3.56 -12.58 -15.35
CA GLU A 322 -3.66 -13.93 -14.79
C GLU A 322 -2.32 -14.40 -14.17
N ALA A 323 -1.20 -14.10 -14.84
CA ALA A 323 0.12 -14.39 -14.30
C ALA A 323 0.42 -13.59 -13.02
N ALA A 324 0.08 -12.28 -13.01
CA ALA A 324 0.25 -11.39 -11.87
C ALA A 324 -0.58 -11.89 -10.67
N ARG A 325 -1.85 -12.25 -10.89
CA ARG A 325 -2.73 -12.79 -9.86
C ARG A 325 -2.18 -14.09 -9.28
N ALA A 326 -1.74 -15.02 -10.11
CA ALA A 326 -1.21 -16.29 -9.65
C ALA A 326 0.03 -16.10 -8.76
N LEU A 327 0.95 -15.21 -9.15
CA LEU A 327 2.17 -14.93 -8.40
C LEU A 327 1.87 -14.20 -7.09
N SER A 328 1.06 -13.13 -7.11
CA SER A 328 0.73 -12.37 -5.90
C SER A 328 -0.06 -13.20 -4.89
N ARG A 329 -1.00 -14.04 -5.34
CA ARG A 329 -1.71 -14.99 -4.46
C ARG A 329 -0.76 -15.95 -3.78
N ALA A 330 0.13 -16.57 -4.54
CA ALA A 330 1.10 -17.50 -3.98
C ALA A 330 1.97 -16.84 -2.92
N ALA A 331 2.46 -15.61 -3.18
CA ALA A 331 3.28 -14.86 -2.24
C ALA A 331 2.52 -14.50 -0.95
N VAL A 332 1.30 -13.96 -1.05
CA VAL A 332 0.46 -13.62 0.13
C VAL A 332 0.15 -14.87 0.96
N ILE A 333 -0.31 -15.95 0.32
CA ILE A 333 -0.68 -17.18 1.02
C ILE A 333 0.55 -17.79 1.72
N TYR A 334 1.69 -17.81 1.05
CA TYR A 334 2.91 -18.35 1.66
C TYR A 334 3.33 -17.53 2.88
N ASN A 335 3.42 -16.21 2.73
CA ASN A 335 3.92 -15.33 3.80
C ASN A 335 3.03 -15.34 5.06
N MET A 336 1.73 -15.41 4.90
CA MET A 336 0.82 -15.45 6.05
C MET A 336 0.82 -16.81 6.78
N ASN A 337 1.23 -17.89 6.09
CA ASN A 337 1.29 -19.23 6.67
C ASN A 337 2.69 -19.60 7.19
N ASN A 338 3.72 -18.79 6.93
CA ASN A 338 5.10 -19.15 7.24
C ASN A 338 5.87 -17.97 7.85
N THR A 339 6.71 -18.28 8.85
CA THR A 339 7.65 -17.34 9.45
C THR A 339 9.04 -17.99 9.47
N PRO A 340 10.05 -17.39 8.87
CA PRO A 340 10.03 -16.11 8.16
C PRO A 340 9.29 -16.21 6.81
N PRO A 341 8.78 -15.07 6.28
CA PRO A 341 8.25 -14.98 4.92
C PRO A 341 9.37 -15.12 3.88
N MET A 342 9.02 -15.30 2.62
CA MET A 342 9.98 -15.33 1.51
C MET A 342 10.08 -13.95 0.84
N THR A 343 11.14 -13.22 1.14
CA THR A 343 11.36 -11.84 0.67
C THR A 343 11.55 -11.79 -0.85
N GLU A 344 12.36 -12.69 -1.43
CA GLU A 344 12.62 -12.74 -2.87
C GLU A 344 11.35 -12.99 -3.71
N TYR A 345 10.45 -13.85 -3.26
CA TYR A 345 9.17 -14.08 -3.93
C TYR A 345 8.20 -12.90 -3.77
N SER A 346 8.24 -12.22 -2.65
CA SER A 346 7.43 -11.01 -2.39
C SER A 346 7.89 -9.86 -3.28
N ILE A 347 9.20 -9.65 -3.38
CA ILE A 347 9.80 -8.68 -4.31
C ILE A 347 9.44 -9.05 -5.76
N ALA A 348 9.57 -10.32 -6.14
CA ALA A 348 9.20 -10.76 -7.49
C ALA A 348 7.71 -10.49 -7.78
N ALA A 349 6.81 -10.75 -6.82
CA ALA A 349 5.40 -10.45 -6.96
C ALA A 349 5.15 -8.94 -7.10
N LYS A 350 5.74 -8.11 -6.25
CA LYS A 350 5.61 -6.64 -6.34
C LYS A 350 6.09 -6.12 -7.67
N VAL A 351 7.31 -6.45 -8.07
CA VAL A 351 7.92 -5.96 -9.30
C VAL A 351 7.13 -6.40 -10.53
N PHE A 352 6.75 -7.68 -10.60
CA PHE A 352 5.99 -8.20 -11.74
C PHE A 352 4.59 -7.60 -11.82
N CYS A 353 3.86 -7.52 -10.71
CA CYS A 353 2.48 -7.04 -10.69
C CYS A 353 2.40 -5.53 -10.96
N THR A 354 3.31 -4.72 -10.41
CA THR A 354 3.32 -3.27 -10.66
C THR A 354 3.74 -2.93 -12.09
N ASN A 355 4.75 -3.63 -12.66
CA ASN A 355 5.08 -3.51 -14.07
C ASN A 355 3.90 -3.92 -14.96
N THR A 356 3.23 -5.03 -14.63
CA THR A 356 2.02 -5.47 -15.33
C THR A 356 0.92 -4.42 -15.27
N ALA A 357 0.66 -3.83 -14.10
CA ALA A 357 -0.36 -2.79 -13.95
C ALA A 357 -0.06 -1.57 -14.83
N PHE A 358 1.19 -1.12 -14.84
CA PHE A 358 1.61 0.00 -15.68
C PHE A 358 1.49 -0.31 -17.18
N GLU A 359 1.95 -1.49 -17.62
CA GLU A 359 1.87 -1.90 -19.02
C GLU A 359 0.42 -2.08 -19.49
N VAL A 360 -0.43 -2.69 -18.66
CA VAL A 360 -1.86 -2.90 -18.97
C VAL A 360 -2.61 -1.56 -18.99
N ALA A 361 -2.34 -0.66 -18.05
CA ALA A 361 -2.94 0.67 -18.04
C ALA A 361 -2.50 1.50 -19.25
N ASN A 362 -1.23 1.42 -19.66
CA ASN A 362 -0.72 2.04 -20.88
C ASN A 362 -1.43 1.48 -22.14
N ASP A 363 -1.63 0.18 -22.21
CA ASP A 363 -2.35 -0.45 -23.31
C ASP A 363 -3.83 -0.08 -23.33
N ALA A 364 -4.45 0.11 -22.16
CA ALA A 364 -5.81 0.61 -22.05
C ALA A 364 -5.94 2.04 -22.62
N VAL A 365 -5.03 2.95 -22.23
CA VAL A 365 -4.96 4.31 -22.83
C VAL A 365 -4.82 4.24 -24.35
N GLN A 366 -3.97 3.37 -24.87
CA GLN A 366 -3.79 3.19 -26.32
C GLN A 366 -5.05 2.68 -27.01
N ILE A 367 -5.83 1.77 -26.40
CA ILE A 367 -7.09 1.26 -26.96
C ILE A 367 -8.14 2.37 -27.02
N PHE A 368 -8.19 3.26 -26.04
CA PHE A 368 -9.08 4.41 -26.02
C PHE A 368 -8.70 5.48 -27.06
N GLY A 369 -7.44 5.48 -27.53
CA GLY A 369 -6.94 6.47 -28.49
C GLY A 369 -6.98 7.88 -27.87
N GLY A 370 -7.43 8.89 -28.60
CA GLY A 370 -7.52 10.28 -28.10
C GLY A 370 -8.34 10.43 -26.81
N TYR A 371 -9.36 9.61 -26.61
CA TYR A 371 -10.14 9.61 -25.37
C TYR A 371 -9.34 9.04 -24.18
N GLY A 372 -8.34 8.20 -24.42
CA GLY A 372 -7.49 7.63 -23.35
C GLY A 372 -6.62 8.65 -22.64
N VAL A 373 -6.38 9.82 -23.24
CA VAL A 373 -5.63 10.93 -22.61
C VAL A 373 -6.53 12.04 -22.08
N SER A 374 -7.86 11.84 -22.15
CA SER A 374 -8.87 12.76 -21.60
C SER A 374 -9.26 12.34 -20.19
N ARG A 375 -9.37 13.28 -19.28
CA ARG A 375 -9.85 13.07 -17.91
C ARG A 375 -11.37 12.74 -17.82
N GLU A 376 -12.05 12.60 -18.96
CA GLU A 376 -13.43 12.13 -19.03
C GLU A 376 -13.56 10.62 -18.85
N TYR A 377 -12.47 9.88 -19.03
CA TYR A 377 -12.40 8.42 -18.88
C TYR A 377 -11.37 8.02 -17.84
N PRO A 378 -11.62 6.95 -17.06
CA PRO A 378 -10.77 6.61 -15.92
C PRO A 378 -9.41 5.99 -16.31
N VAL A 379 -9.21 5.61 -17.57
CA VAL A 379 -8.00 4.87 -17.98
C VAL A 379 -6.72 5.71 -17.85
N GLU A 380 -6.79 7.03 -18.03
CA GLU A 380 -5.65 7.90 -17.83
C GLU A 380 -5.25 7.99 -16.33
N LYS A 381 -6.26 7.95 -15.44
CA LYS A 381 -6.01 7.88 -14.00
C LYS A 381 -5.35 6.57 -13.62
N PHE A 382 -5.84 5.43 -14.11
CA PHE A 382 -5.21 4.14 -13.85
C PHE A 382 -3.76 4.09 -14.32
N PHE A 383 -3.43 4.72 -15.44
CA PHE A 383 -2.06 4.86 -15.93
C PHE A 383 -1.19 5.67 -14.98
N ARG A 384 -1.67 6.81 -14.48
CA ARG A 384 -0.94 7.65 -13.52
C ARG A 384 -0.76 6.95 -12.17
N ASP A 385 -1.78 6.29 -11.68
CA ASP A 385 -1.76 5.53 -10.43
C ASP A 385 -0.79 4.34 -10.52
N ALA A 386 -0.85 3.58 -11.61
CA ALA A 386 0.07 2.47 -11.84
C ALA A 386 1.53 2.93 -11.99
N ARG A 387 1.80 4.14 -12.52
CA ARG A 387 3.17 4.66 -12.63
C ARG A 387 3.82 4.88 -11.26
N ALA A 388 3.05 5.34 -10.29
CA ALA A 388 3.54 5.57 -8.92
C ALA A 388 4.03 4.26 -8.27
N SER A 389 3.33 3.16 -8.49
CA SER A 389 3.64 1.85 -7.89
C SER A 389 5.02 1.28 -8.25
N LEU A 390 5.63 1.72 -9.34
CA LEU A 390 6.99 1.30 -9.71
C LEU A 390 8.07 1.87 -8.76
N ILE A 391 7.69 2.83 -7.92
CA ILE A 391 8.58 3.54 -7.00
C ILE A 391 8.19 3.25 -5.54
N GLU A 392 6.91 3.12 -5.25
CA GLU A 392 6.36 2.89 -3.90
C GLU A 392 6.83 1.56 -3.31
N ASP A 393 6.94 1.51 -1.99
CA ASP A 393 7.38 0.35 -1.19
C ASP A 393 8.69 -0.26 -1.69
N GLY A 394 9.57 0.62 -2.16
CA GLY A 394 10.84 0.33 -2.82
C GLY A 394 10.73 0.43 -4.35
N ALA A 395 11.65 1.20 -4.96
CA ALA A 395 11.76 1.30 -6.41
C ALA A 395 12.07 -0.08 -7.02
N ASN A 396 11.34 -0.47 -8.07
CA ASN A 396 11.47 -1.80 -8.68
C ASN A 396 12.91 -2.15 -9.05
N ASP A 397 13.68 -1.20 -9.60
CA ASP A 397 15.08 -1.43 -9.99
C ASP A 397 15.97 -1.78 -8.79
N SER A 398 15.80 -1.08 -7.67
CA SER A 398 16.55 -1.36 -6.43
C SER A 398 16.08 -2.66 -5.77
N LEU A 399 14.77 -2.91 -5.72
CA LEU A 399 14.22 -4.15 -5.19
C LEU A 399 14.71 -5.38 -5.95
N MET A 400 14.89 -5.30 -7.27
CA MET A 400 15.46 -6.40 -8.05
C MET A 400 16.90 -6.72 -7.63
N ILE A 401 17.68 -5.72 -7.19
CA ILE A 401 19.03 -5.95 -6.65
C ILE A 401 18.92 -6.66 -5.30
N THR A 402 18.06 -6.16 -4.40
CA THR A 402 17.80 -6.80 -3.10
C THR A 402 17.33 -8.24 -3.26
N GLY A 403 16.35 -8.48 -4.14
CA GLY A 403 15.87 -9.83 -4.44
C GLY A 403 16.95 -10.76 -5.00
N ALA A 404 17.86 -10.23 -5.83
CA ALA A 404 18.97 -11.02 -6.36
C ALA A 404 20.00 -11.42 -5.30
N HIS A 405 20.17 -10.61 -4.25
CA HIS A 405 21.02 -10.97 -3.11
C HIS A 405 20.42 -12.11 -2.26
N ALA A 406 19.11 -12.31 -2.30
CA ALA A 406 18.42 -13.38 -1.57
C ALA A 406 18.39 -14.74 -2.31
N LEU A 407 18.77 -14.78 -3.62
CA LEU A 407 18.86 -16.00 -4.42
C LEU A 407 20.15 -16.77 -4.13
#